data_e8de648689208eb3492d93b6ee411f00
#
_entry.id   e8de648689208eb3492d93b6ee411f00
#
_cell.length_a   1.000
_cell.length_b   1.000
_cell.length_c   1.000
_cell.angle_alpha   90.00
_cell.angle_beta   90.00
_cell.angle_gamma   90.00
#
_symmetry.space_group_name_H-M   'P 1'
#
loop_
_entity.id
_entity.type
_entity.pdbx_description
1 polymer ?
#
loop_
_entity_poly.entity_id
_entity_poly.type
_entity_poly.pdbx_seq_one_letter_code
_entity_poly.pdbx_strand_id
1 'polypeptide(L)'
;QAHRLAPRVLMPYEMFRKKAKELMEESRSEQSNILPTCDGLIEALSDFFIVSRSSVKYRLLEVGLRDEISRYDDFEAIYEEIIGSKEYAKLTPIEAYQLLQEESSLQEWVYGGRFVYADGYFVLADKEYITAKNGEILLTAKAKRNIEKCVLNIHEQKYTEYPNFCKDFAGYAMLFQTAGMDRRLFSFHPKYQSNIDKLDTDTAYDAATNAIFSDDIDDEKEIYKTIVDPTQSLCQILMFIMDKRGCDTSAKFNHRTLLHKNYYGDIKNDKKNDMKTKTLMAICVGMKLNSRLTQEVFKRSVNNYQVYVDPYATYTRIMETLPSLPIDDFNEILSRKGMETLGTEMRDP
;
A
#
# COMPACT_ATOMS: atom_id res chain seq x y z
N GLN A 1 10.99 -2.76 28.62
CA GLN A 1 9.54 -3.19 28.69
C GLN A 1 8.74 -2.27 29.63
N ALA A 2 9.25 -1.94 30.80
CA ALA A 2 8.60 -1.03 31.75
C ALA A 2 8.29 0.36 31.15
N HIS A 3 9.11 0.86 30.26
CA HIS A 3 8.95 2.18 29.62
C HIS A 3 7.73 2.31 28.70
N ARG A 4 7.10 1.18 28.30
CA ARG A 4 5.90 1.21 27.43
C ARG A 4 4.60 0.94 28.18
N LEU A 5 4.64 0.16 29.26
CA LEU A 5 3.47 -0.12 30.09
C LEU A 5 3.17 1.04 31.04
N ALA A 6 4.19 1.57 31.70
CA ALA A 6 4.05 2.67 32.64
C ALA A 6 3.28 3.87 32.06
N PRO A 7 3.56 4.35 30.83
CA PRO A 7 2.81 5.45 30.27
C PRO A 7 1.31 5.16 30.11
N ARG A 8 0.93 3.92 29.78
CA ARG A 8 -0.49 3.54 29.57
C ARG A 8 -1.26 3.43 30.88
N VAL A 9 -0.59 2.98 31.92
CA VAL A 9 -1.18 2.90 33.28
C VAL A 9 -1.26 4.29 33.91
N LEU A 10 -0.18 5.08 33.81
CA LEU A 10 -0.11 6.41 34.40
C LEU A 10 -0.90 7.46 33.61
N MET A 11 -1.10 7.22 32.32
CA MET A 11 -1.83 8.09 31.40
C MET A 11 -2.98 7.30 30.69
N PRO A 12 -4.05 6.93 31.42
CA PRO A 12 -5.19 6.22 30.83
C PRO A 12 -5.76 6.98 29.63
N TYR A 13 -6.18 6.24 28.58
CA TYR A 13 -6.55 6.79 27.28
C TYR A 13 -7.53 7.98 27.37
N GLU A 14 -8.68 7.75 27.99
CA GLU A 14 -9.73 8.78 28.10
C GLU A 14 -9.31 9.98 28.94
N MET A 15 -8.63 9.73 30.07
CA MET A 15 -8.17 10.77 30.97
C MET A 15 -7.08 11.62 30.34
N PHE A 16 -6.14 11.00 29.64
CA PHE A 16 -5.08 11.68 28.95
C PHE A 16 -5.61 12.54 27.79
N ARG A 17 -6.49 11.98 26.98
CA ARG A 17 -7.10 12.68 25.85
C ARG A 17 -7.94 13.89 26.30
N LYS A 18 -8.73 13.70 27.36
CA LYS A 18 -9.55 14.78 27.94
C LYS A 18 -8.63 15.91 28.44
N LYS A 19 -7.61 15.56 29.27
CA LYS A 19 -6.70 16.55 29.83
C LYS A 19 -5.89 17.29 28.76
N ALA A 20 -5.41 16.56 27.74
CA ALA A 20 -4.72 17.19 26.63
C ALA A 20 -5.60 18.22 25.90
N LYS A 21 -6.87 17.92 25.64
CA LYS A 21 -7.81 18.87 25.02
C LYS A 21 -8.09 20.09 25.90
N GLU A 22 -8.29 19.89 27.20
CA GLU A 22 -8.44 21.00 28.15
C GLU A 22 -7.22 21.94 28.10
N LEU A 23 -5.99 21.39 28.16
CA LEU A 23 -4.76 22.19 28.13
C LEU A 23 -4.55 22.88 26.78
N MET A 24 -4.96 22.27 25.66
CA MET A 24 -4.94 22.90 24.34
C MET A 24 -5.92 24.10 24.26
N GLU A 25 -7.05 24.03 24.93
CA GLU A 25 -8.02 25.12 25.00
C GLU A 25 -7.50 26.23 25.92
N GLU A 26 -6.97 25.88 27.09
CA GLU A 26 -6.35 26.80 28.04
C GLU A 26 -5.18 27.55 27.41
N SER A 27 -4.29 26.90 26.68
CA SER A 27 -3.11 27.52 26.06
C SER A 27 -3.45 28.61 25.02
N ARG A 28 -4.69 28.63 24.53
CA ARG A 28 -5.18 29.68 23.61
C ARG A 28 -5.70 30.93 24.30
N SER A 29 -5.83 30.91 25.61
CA SER A 29 -6.29 32.06 26.35
C SER A 29 -5.14 33.03 26.63
N GLU A 30 -5.39 34.35 26.57
CA GLU A 30 -4.39 35.39 26.87
C GLU A 30 -3.86 35.34 28.31
N GLN A 31 -4.54 34.62 29.19
CA GLN A 31 -4.16 34.47 30.61
C GLN A 31 -3.50 33.16 30.93
N SER A 32 -3.14 32.37 29.91
CA SER A 32 -2.51 31.04 30.09
C SER A 32 -1.04 31.19 30.45
N ASN A 33 -0.62 30.36 31.40
CA ASN A 33 0.80 30.16 31.70
C ASN A 33 1.45 29.06 30.81
N ILE A 34 0.66 28.46 29.92
CA ILE A 34 1.10 27.38 29.02
C ILE A 34 1.44 28.02 27.69
N LEU A 35 2.66 27.79 27.21
CA LEU A 35 3.08 28.22 25.88
C LEU A 35 2.19 27.56 24.81
N PRO A 36 1.66 28.31 23.83
CA PRO A 36 0.84 27.75 22.76
C PRO A 36 1.70 27.00 21.72
N THR A 37 2.50 26.04 22.21
CA THR A 37 3.42 25.20 21.46
C THR A 37 3.17 23.75 21.82
N CYS A 38 3.55 22.83 20.95
CA CYS A 38 3.51 21.40 21.24
C CYS A 38 4.42 21.05 22.43
N ASP A 39 5.57 21.70 22.52
CA ASP A 39 6.53 21.53 23.64
C ASP A 39 5.93 21.98 24.97
N GLY A 40 5.24 23.13 25.01
CA GLY A 40 4.53 23.61 26.19
C GLY A 40 3.40 22.67 26.63
N LEU A 41 2.64 22.13 25.68
CA LEU A 41 1.63 21.11 25.95
C LEU A 41 2.25 19.84 26.55
N ILE A 42 3.39 19.38 26.00
CA ILE A 42 4.11 18.21 26.51
C ILE A 42 4.59 18.44 27.93
N GLU A 43 5.12 19.63 28.23
CA GLU A 43 5.55 20.00 29.57
C GLU A 43 4.38 19.97 30.56
N ALA A 44 3.29 20.65 30.28
CA ALA A 44 2.10 20.68 31.12
C ALA A 44 1.50 19.29 31.38
N LEU A 45 1.46 18.42 30.36
CA LEU A 45 1.00 17.04 30.49
C LEU A 45 1.99 16.20 31.32
N SER A 46 3.28 16.41 31.14
CA SER A 46 4.31 15.66 31.89
C SER A 46 4.23 15.99 33.38
N ASP A 47 4.01 17.24 33.73
CA ASP A 47 3.82 17.69 35.11
C ASP A 47 2.51 17.17 35.71
N PHE A 48 1.41 17.24 34.96
CA PHE A 48 0.11 16.77 35.44
C PHE A 48 0.10 15.26 35.75
N PHE A 49 0.68 14.44 34.85
CA PHE A 49 0.71 12.98 35.01
C PHE A 49 1.93 12.47 35.78
N ILE A 50 2.88 13.34 36.12
CA ILE A 50 4.14 13.00 36.80
C ILE A 50 4.91 11.91 36.03
N VAL A 51 5.08 12.17 34.74
CA VAL A 51 5.77 11.25 33.81
C VAL A 51 6.84 12.00 33.01
N SER A 52 7.72 11.26 32.32
CA SER A 52 8.72 11.89 31.48
C SER A 52 8.08 12.52 30.22
N ARG A 53 8.65 13.61 29.73
CA ARG A 53 8.28 14.28 28.48
C ARG A 53 8.27 13.31 27.29
N SER A 54 9.24 12.41 27.21
CA SER A 54 9.27 11.37 26.17
C SER A 54 8.05 10.45 26.23
N SER A 55 7.59 10.08 27.44
CA SER A 55 6.38 9.27 27.59
C SER A 55 5.13 10.00 27.09
N VAL A 56 5.04 11.31 27.35
CA VAL A 56 3.94 12.16 26.86
C VAL A 56 3.96 12.28 25.34
N LYS A 57 5.14 12.51 24.74
CA LYS A 57 5.30 12.59 23.28
C LYS A 57 4.70 11.37 22.58
N TYR A 58 5.12 10.17 22.99
CA TYR A 58 4.57 8.92 22.43
C TYR A 58 3.07 8.79 22.70
N ARG A 59 2.61 9.17 23.89
CA ARG A 59 1.20 9.02 24.28
C ARG A 59 0.27 9.93 23.46
N LEU A 60 0.69 11.14 23.14
CA LEU A 60 -0.06 12.08 22.29
C LEU A 60 -0.38 11.49 20.92
N LEU A 61 0.58 10.79 20.31
CA LEU A 61 0.38 10.10 19.03
C LEU A 61 -0.53 8.86 19.18
N GLU A 62 -0.33 8.07 20.26
CA GLU A 62 -1.13 6.86 20.51
C GLU A 62 -2.62 7.13 20.74
N VAL A 63 -2.97 8.26 21.34
CA VAL A 63 -4.38 8.59 21.67
C VAL A 63 -5.11 9.30 20.53
N GLY A 64 -4.53 9.41 19.36
CA GLY A 64 -5.17 9.98 18.18
C GLY A 64 -5.41 11.49 18.26
N LEU A 65 -4.50 12.23 18.92
CA LEU A 65 -4.53 13.71 18.99
C LEU A 65 -3.59 14.37 17.96
N ARG A 66 -3.13 13.59 16.99
CA ARG A 66 -2.17 14.05 15.99
C ARG A 66 -2.66 15.28 15.22
N ASP A 67 -3.90 15.27 14.76
CA ASP A 67 -4.47 16.36 13.96
C ASP A 67 -4.60 17.67 14.76
N GLU A 68 -4.86 17.53 16.06
CA GLU A 68 -4.94 18.68 16.96
C GLU A 68 -3.56 19.27 17.25
N ILE A 69 -2.54 18.42 17.48
CA ILE A 69 -1.18 18.87 17.79
C ILE A 69 -0.37 19.29 16.56
N SER A 70 -0.71 18.79 15.37
CA SER A 70 -0.05 19.20 14.11
C SER A 70 -0.25 20.68 13.75
N ARG A 71 -1.13 21.38 14.47
CA ARG A 71 -1.39 22.81 14.30
C ARG A 71 -0.37 23.69 15.01
N TYR A 72 0.48 23.11 15.85
CA TYR A 72 1.54 23.85 16.51
C TYR A 72 2.78 23.95 15.61
N ASP A 73 3.41 25.11 15.58
CA ASP A 73 4.55 25.40 14.70
C ASP A 73 5.77 24.50 14.97
N ASP A 74 5.94 24.05 16.21
CA ASP A 74 7.04 23.20 16.67
C ASP A 74 6.75 21.69 16.56
N PHE A 75 5.56 21.31 16.09
CA PHE A 75 5.16 19.91 16.01
C PHE A 75 6.08 19.06 15.14
N GLU A 76 6.54 19.58 14.00
CA GLU A 76 7.39 18.83 13.07
C GLU A 76 8.70 18.38 13.73
N ALA A 77 9.35 19.27 14.49
CA ALA A 77 10.59 18.94 15.18
C ALA A 77 10.38 17.85 16.24
N ILE A 78 9.27 17.93 16.98
CA ILE A 78 8.91 16.95 18.01
C ILE A 78 8.52 15.61 17.37
N TYR A 79 7.79 15.64 16.28
CA TYR A 79 7.39 14.45 15.53
C TYR A 79 8.60 13.71 14.96
N GLU A 80 9.55 14.42 14.36
CA GLU A 80 10.82 13.85 13.87
C GLU A 80 11.64 13.22 15.03
N GLU A 81 11.64 13.81 16.20
CA GLU A 81 12.30 13.25 17.39
C GLU A 81 11.66 11.93 17.87
N ILE A 82 10.31 11.83 17.80
CA ILE A 82 9.56 10.66 18.27
C ILE A 82 9.68 9.49 17.29
N ILE A 83 9.52 9.77 16.01
CA ILE A 83 9.39 8.74 14.97
C ILE A 83 10.76 8.28 14.49
N GLY A 84 11.80 9.06 14.74
CA GLY A 84 13.18 8.73 14.33
C GLY A 84 13.31 8.57 12.81
N SER A 85 14.44 8.91 12.26
CA SER A 85 14.87 8.80 10.86
C SER A 85 13.89 9.23 9.75
N LYS A 86 14.38 10.11 8.92
CA LYS A 86 13.77 10.54 7.63
C LYS A 86 13.76 9.42 6.57
N GLU A 87 14.15 8.20 6.92
CA GLU A 87 14.18 7.10 5.98
C GLU A 87 12.84 6.37 5.97
N TYR A 88 12.12 6.54 4.88
CA TYR A 88 10.93 5.75 4.58
C TYR A 88 11.37 4.33 4.23
N ALA A 89 10.94 3.36 5.03
CA ALA A 89 11.27 1.96 4.79
C ALA A 89 10.61 1.46 3.50
N LYS A 90 11.40 0.83 2.64
CA LYS A 90 10.88 0.11 1.49
C LYS A 90 10.28 -1.21 1.94
N LEU A 91 9.14 -1.53 1.38
CA LEU A 91 8.48 -2.81 1.52
C LEU A 91 8.75 -3.68 0.29
N THR A 92 9.01 -4.93 0.51
CA THR A 92 8.87 -5.93 -0.55
C THR A 92 7.38 -6.08 -0.93
N PRO A 93 7.05 -6.55 -2.14
CA PRO A 93 5.67 -6.80 -2.54
C PRO A 93 4.90 -7.69 -1.56
N ILE A 94 5.59 -8.66 -0.98
CA ILE A 94 4.97 -9.58 -0.02
C ILE A 94 4.66 -8.91 1.31
N GLU A 95 5.57 -8.07 1.81
CA GLU A 95 5.33 -7.28 3.03
C GLU A 95 4.19 -6.28 2.81
N ALA A 96 4.15 -5.64 1.64
CA ALA A 96 3.06 -4.76 1.26
C ALA A 96 1.72 -5.50 1.21
N TYR A 97 1.71 -6.71 0.62
CA TYR A 97 0.51 -7.54 0.57
C TYR A 97 0.04 -7.98 1.96
N GLN A 98 0.97 -8.41 2.83
CA GLN A 98 0.66 -8.80 4.21
C GLN A 98 0.09 -7.62 4.99
N LEU A 99 0.73 -6.45 4.90
CA LEU A 99 0.25 -5.24 5.54
C LEU A 99 -1.17 -4.86 5.11
N LEU A 100 -1.48 -5.00 3.81
CA LEU A 100 -2.82 -4.81 3.28
C LEU A 100 -3.83 -5.84 3.81
N GLN A 101 -3.43 -7.05 4.17
CA GLN A 101 -4.34 -8.03 4.77
C GLN A 101 -4.61 -7.76 6.26
N GLU A 102 -3.65 -7.16 6.95
CA GLU A 102 -3.69 -6.92 8.40
C GLU A 102 -4.36 -5.59 8.76
N GLU A 103 -4.24 -4.56 7.90
CA GLU A 103 -4.62 -3.18 8.20
C GLU A 103 -5.79 -2.69 7.34
N SER A 104 -7.01 -2.73 7.92
CA SER A 104 -8.25 -2.37 7.20
C SER A 104 -8.28 -0.92 6.70
N SER A 105 -7.70 0.02 7.44
CA SER A 105 -7.62 1.43 7.01
C SER A 105 -6.69 1.63 5.83
N LEU A 106 -5.58 0.87 5.75
CA LEU A 106 -4.73 0.88 4.57
C LEU A 106 -5.44 0.27 3.37
N GLN A 107 -6.21 -0.83 3.59
CA GLN A 107 -7.06 -1.40 2.54
C GLN A 107 -8.01 -0.35 1.97
N GLU A 108 -8.73 0.37 2.84
CA GLU A 108 -9.68 1.40 2.42
C GLU A 108 -9.00 2.48 1.56
N TRP A 109 -7.80 2.90 1.92
CA TRP A 109 -7.05 3.92 1.17
C TRP A 109 -6.54 3.42 -0.18
N VAL A 110 -6.10 2.16 -0.25
CA VAL A 110 -5.61 1.56 -1.50
C VAL A 110 -6.78 1.20 -2.42
N TYR A 111 -7.83 0.53 -1.92
CA TYR A 111 -9.02 0.22 -2.72
C TYR A 111 -9.81 1.48 -3.11
N GLY A 112 -9.80 2.52 -2.28
CA GLY A 112 -10.34 3.84 -2.61
C GLY A 112 -9.49 4.63 -3.60
N GLY A 113 -8.39 4.07 -4.11
CA GLY A 113 -7.54 4.68 -5.12
C GLY A 113 -6.70 5.87 -4.61
N ARG A 114 -6.60 6.08 -3.30
CA ARG A 114 -5.81 7.18 -2.72
C ARG A 114 -4.31 6.89 -2.75
N PHE A 115 -3.94 5.64 -2.55
CA PHE A 115 -2.55 5.19 -2.57
C PHE A 115 -2.41 4.00 -3.51
N VAL A 116 -1.25 3.91 -4.13
CA VAL A 116 -0.83 2.79 -4.97
C VAL A 116 0.56 2.32 -4.55
N TYR A 117 0.82 1.03 -4.67
CA TYR A 117 2.15 0.49 -4.41
C TYR A 117 3.05 0.70 -5.64
N ALA A 118 4.17 1.39 -5.44
CA ALA A 118 5.16 1.67 -6.49
C ALA A 118 6.58 1.79 -5.90
N ASP A 119 7.58 1.23 -6.54
CA ASP A 119 9.00 1.29 -6.15
C ASP A 119 9.28 0.89 -4.68
N GLY A 120 8.42 0.05 -4.09
CA GLY A 120 8.54 -0.39 -2.69
C GLY A 120 7.80 0.48 -1.67
N TYR A 121 6.95 1.39 -2.09
CA TYR A 121 6.22 2.30 -1.22
C TYR A 121 4.73 2.35 -1.55
N PHE A 122 3.89 2.69 -0.56
CA PHE A 122 2.55 3.17 -0.83
C PHE A 122 2.59 4.68 -1.08
N VAL A 123 2.27 5.08 -2.29
CA VAL A 123 2.42 6.45 -2.81
C VAL A 123 1.05 7.02 -3.15
N LEU A 124 0.85 8.31 -2.92
CA LEU A 124 -0.35 9.01 -3.38
C LEU A 124 -0.55 8.78 -4.89
N ALA A 125 -1.75 8.35 -5.25
CA ALA A 125 -2.14 8.04 -6.63
C ALA A 125 -2.40 9.34 -7.43
N ASP A 126 -1.38 10.17 -7.55
CA ASP A 126 -1.40 11.43 -8.29
C ASP A 126 -0.31 11.44 -9.36
N LYS A 127 -0.66 11.92 -10.57
CA LYS A 127 0.26 12.07 -11.72
C LYS A 127 1.51 12.91 -11.41
N GLU A 128 1.48 13.70 -10.36
CA GLU A 128 2.63 14.44 -9.89
C GLU A 128 3.69 13.52 -9.28
N TYR A 129 3.27 12.41 -8.67
CA TYR A 129 4.11 11.51 -7.89
C TYR A 129 4.35 10.15 -8.54
N ILE A 130 3.43 9.71 -9.37
CA ILE A 130 3.54 8.43 -10.09
C ILE A 130 3.44 8.63 -11.59
N THR A 131 4.07 7.73 -12.34
CA THR A 131 3.99 7.64 -13.80
C THR A 131 3.89 6.17 -14.19
N ALA A 132 3.23 5.89 -15.31
CA ALA A 132 3.18 4.56 -15.90
C ALA A 132 4.09 4.51 -17.14
N LYS A 133 4.83 3.42 -17.28
CA LYS A 133 5.65 3.15 -18.46
C LYS A 133 5.71 1.66 -18.73
N ASN A 134 5.30 1.23 -19.93
CA ASN A 134 5.23 -0.18 -20.33
C ASN A 134 4.42 -1.05 -19.34
N GLY A 135 3.37 -0.49 -18.74
CA GLY A 135 2.57 -1.14 -17.70
C GLY A 135 3.20 -1.14 -16.31
N GLU A 136 4.37 -0.55 -16.10
CA GLU A 136 4.99 -0.39 -14.80
C GLU A 136 4.57 0.93 -14.16
N ILE A 137 4.25 0.89 -12.86
CA ILE A 137 4.01 2.09 -12.06
C ILE A 137 5.29 2.45 -11.33
N LEU A 138 5.77 3.66 -11.58
CA LEU A 138 7.06 4.15 -11.10
C LEU A 138 6.89 5.50 -10.41
N LEU A 139 7.77 5.81 -9.47
CA LEU A 139 7.85 7.15 -8.89
C LEU A 139 8.43 8.15 -9.88
N THR A 140 7.81 9.32 -9.97
CA THR A 140 8.37 10.44 -10.71
C THR A 140 9.66 10.96 -10.05
N ALA A 141 10.46 11.71 -10.80
CA ALA A 141 11.64 12.37 -10.24
C ALA A 141 11.29 13.38 -9.12
N LYS A 142 10.07 13.93 -9.13
CA LYS A 142 9.55 14.83 -8.09
C LYS A 142 9.26 14.05 -6.80
N ALA A 143 8.61 12.89 -6.90
CA ALA A 143 8.35 12.01 -5.76
C ALA A 143 9.66 11.53 -5.11
N LYS A 144 10.63 11.08 -5.92
CA LYS A 144 11.94 10.62 -5.43
C LYS A 144 12.72 11.68 -4.66
N ARG A 145 12.53 12.98 -4.97
CA ARG A 145 13.18 14.09 -4.26
C ARG A 145 12.41 14.55 -3.02
N ASN A 146 11.14 14.26 -2.93
CA ASN A 146 10.24 14.74 -1.86
C ASN A 146 9.34 13.61 -1.38
N ILE A 147 9.95 12.53 -0.95
CA ILE A 147 9.25 11.29 -0.56
C ILE A 147 8.22 11.55 0.54
N GLU A 148 8.53 12.45 1.47
CA GLU A 148 7.68 12.84 2.60
C GLU A 148 6.33 13.46 2.19
N LYS A 149 6.24 13.96 0.94
CA LYS A 149 5.02 14.62 0.43
C LYS A 149 4.00 13.65 -0.14
N CYS A 150 4.40 12.42 -0.43
CA CYS A 150 3.60 11.51 -1.22
C CYS A 150 3.60 10.06 -0.76
N VAL A 151 4.47 9.68 0.17
CA VAL A 151 4.64 8.28 0.61
C VAL A 151 4.11 8.10 2.01
N LEU A 152 3.42 6.98 2.25
CA LEU A 152 3.08 6.54 3.60
C LEU A 152 4.34 6.10 4.32
N ASN A 153 4.56 6.64 5.51
CA ASN A 153 5.60 6.18 6.40
C ASN A 153 5.08 4.98 7.22
N ILE A 154 5.82 3.89 7.20
CA ILE A 154 5.45 2.64 7.85
C ILE A 154 6.44 2.37 8.95
N HIS A 155 5.94 2.33 10.18
CA HIS A 155 6.73 2.13 11.37
C HIS A 155 6.50 0.72 11.92
N GLU A 156 7.57 0.01 12.22
CA GLU A 156 7.50 -1.21 13.02
C GLU A 156 7.40 -0.84 14.50
N GLN A 157 6.23 -1.04 15.10
CA GLN A 157 6.12 -1.11 16.55
C GLN A 157 6.31 -2.55 16.99
N LYS A 158 7.51 -2.87 17.47
CA LYS A 158 7.74 -4.17 18.11
C LYS A 158 7.11 -4.15 19.51
N TYR A 159 5.99 -4.82 19.64
CA TYR A 159 5.42 -5.12 20.95
C TYR A 159 6.11 -6.40 21.46
N THR A 160 6.93 -6.26 22.45
CA THR A 160 7.42 -7.41 23.21
C THR A 160 6.26 -8.08 23.92
N GLU A 161 6.19 -9.41 23.87
CA GLU A 161 5.19 -10.22 24.58
C GLU A 161 5.08 -9.76 26.04
N TYR A 162 3.87 -9.43 26.46
CA TYR A 162 3.57 -9.22 27.86
C TYR A 162 3.31 -10.60 28.50
N PRO A 163 3.93 -10.87 29.67
CA PRO A 163 3.64 -12.08 30.42
C PRO A 163 2.16 -12.12 30.78
N ASN A 164 1.62 -13.31 30.97
CA ASN A 164 0.19 -13.66 31.25
C ASN A 164 -0.48 -12.89 32.40
N PHE A 165 0.28 -12.06 33.11
CA PHE A 165 -0.17 -11.21 34.23
C PHE A 165 -1.38 -10.30 33.91
N CYS A 166 -1.57 -9.93 32.64
CA CYS A 166 -2.65 -9.02 32.23
C CYS A 166 -3.96 -9.71 31.87
N LYS A 167 -4.02 -11.05 31.90
CA LYS A 167 -5.24 -11.79 31.56
C LYS A 167 -6.35 -11.68 32.64
N ASP A 168 -5.99 -11.32 33.85
CA ASP A 168 -6.92 -11.30 35.00
C ASP A 168 -7.66 -9.98 35.18
N PHE A 169 -7.37 -8.96 34.37
CA PHE A 169 -8.02 -7.66 34.39
C PHE A 169 -8.99 -7.50 33.22
N ALA A 170 -10.24 -7.92 33.38
CA ALA A 170 -11.26 -7.93 32.31
C ALA A 170 -11.47 -6.57 31.61
N GLY A 171 -11.26 -5.44 32.29
CA GLY A 171 -11.36 -4.10 31.69
C GLY A 171 -10.14 -3.71 30.86
N TYR A 172 -8.99 -4.36 31.05
CA TYR A 172 -7.76 -4.10 30.35
C TYR A 172 -7.48 -5.12 29.23
N ALA A 173 -8.22 -6.23 29.19
CA ALA A 173 -8.04 -7.27 28.19
C ALA A 173 -8.17 -6.76 26.75
N MET A 174 -9.08 -5.82 26.50
CA MET A 174 -9.22 -5.21 25.18
C MET A 174 -8.03 -4.32 24.78
N LEU A 175 -7.40 -3.64 25.74
CA LEU A 175 -6.19 -2.84 25.50
C LEU A 175 -4.96 -3.75 25.26
N PHE A 176 -4.99 -4.98 25.76
CA PHE A 176 -3.86 -5.92 25.69
C PHE A 176 -4.06 -7.05 24.67
N GLN A 177 -5.24 -7.20 24.07
CA GLN A 177 -5.42 -8.14 22.94
C GLN A 177 -4.53 -7.82 21.74
N THR A 178 -3.96 -6.64 21.71
CA THR A 178 -3.00 -6.22 20.69
C THR A 178 -1.54 -6.17 21.21
N ALA A 179 -1.33 -6.47 22.49
CA ALA A 179 0.00 -6.60 23.08
C ALA A 179 0.52 -8.00 22.75
N GLY A 180 1.57 -8.11 21.96
CA GLY A 180 2.16 -9.37 21.50
C GLY A 180 2.17 -9.53 19.98
N MET A 181 1.49 -8.66 19.23
CA MET A 181 1.65 -8.59 17.79
C MET A 181 2.58 -7.43 17.44
N ASP A 182 3.62 -7.70 16.66
CA ASP A 182 4.36 -6.65 16.00
C ASP A 182 3.38 -5.94 15.06
N ARG A 183 2.97 -4.71 15.42
CA ARG A 183 2.10 -3.91 14.59
C ARG A 183 2.95 -2.99 13.73
N ARG A 184 2.70 -3.04 12.46
CA ARG A 184 3.15 -2.00 11.56
C ARG A 184 2.13 -0.87 11.59
N LEU A 185 2.55 0.30 12.05
CA LEU A 185 1.76 1.51 11.99
C LEU A 185 2.14 2.25 10.71
N PHE A 186 1.16 2.78 10.01
CA PHE A 186 1.40 3.67 8.90
C PHE A 186 0.90 5.07 9.22
N SER A 187 1.58 6.04 8.69
CA SER A 187 1.24 7.45 8.86
C SER A 187 1.61 8.24 7.62
N PHE A 188 0.88 9.31 7.37
CA PHE A 188 1.24 10.29 6.36
C PHE A 188 1.80 11.54 7.03
N HIS A 189 2.74 12.22 6.37
CA HIS A 189 3.37 13.40 6.96
C HIS A 189 2.33 14.50 7.22
N PRO A 190 2.18 15.02 8.47
CA PRO A 190 1.07 15.90 8.85
C PRO A 190 0.94 17.16 8.00
N LYS A 191 2.07 17.80 7.66
CA LYS A 191 2.13 19.00 6.83
C LYS A 191 1.52 18.79 5.44
N TYR A 192 1.53 17.56 4.96
CA TYR A 192 1.06 17.22 3.62
C TYR A 192 -0.27 16.47 3.62
N GLN A 193 -0.94 16.37 4.78
CA GLN A 193 -2.26 15.72 4.91
C GLN A 193 -3.27 16.27 3.89
N SER A 194 -3.25 17.56 3.62
CA SER A 194 -4.10 18.19 2.61
C SER A 194 -3.89 17.64 1.18
N ASN A 195 -2.80 16.92 0.92
CA ASN A 195 -2.59 16.26 -0.38
C ASN A 195 -3.49 15.04 -0.52
N ILE A 196 -3.81 14.35 0.59
CA ILE A 196 -4.80 13.25 0.59
C ILE A 196 -6.20 13.84 0.41
N ASP A 197 -6.53 14.92 1.11
CA ASP A 197 -7.86 15.52 1.11
C ASP A 197 -8.24 16.11 -0.25
N LYS A 198 -7.24 16.50 -1.04
CA LYS A 198 -7.42 17.01 -2.42
C LYS A 198 -7.70 15.91 -3.43
N LEU A 199 -7.43 14.66 -3.11
CA LEU A 199 -7.79 13.53 -3.95
C LEU A 199 -9.29 13.29 -3.80
N ASP A 200 -10.06 13.76 -4.77
CA ASP A 200 -11.52 13.61 -4.80
C ASP A 200 -11.89 12.12 -4.85
N THR A 201 -12.65 11.66 -3.85
CA THR A 201 -12.95 10.24 -3.65
C THR A 201 -13.82 9.64 -4.77
N ASP A 202 -14.65 10.45 -5.44
CA ASP A 202 -15.50 9.96 -6.53
C ASP A 202 -14.75 9.86 -7.86
N THR A 203 -13.69 10.66 -8.03
CA THR A 203 -12.77 10.58 -9.16
C THR A 203 -11.48 9.84 -8.82
N ALA A 204 -11.21 9.52 -7.55
CA ALA A 204 -9.94 8.93 -7.12
C ALA A 204 -9.72 7.53 -7.73
N TYR A 205 -10.75 6.70 -7.84
CA TYR A 205 -10.62 5.39 -8.50
C TYR A 205 -10.40 5.56 -10.01
N ASP A 206 -11.16 6.45 -10.65
CA ASP A 206 -10.98 6.79 -12.07
C ASP A 206 -9.73 7.65 -12.28
N ALA A 207 -9.40 8.54 -11.35
CA ALA A 207 -8.20 9.37 -11.41
C ALA A 207 -6.93 8.58 -11.05
N ALA A 208 -6.96 7.66 -10.09
CA ALA A 208 -5.86 6.74 -9.84
C ALA A 208 -5.64 5.83 -11.04
N THR A 209 -6.71 5.26 -11.59
CA THR A 209 -6.66 4.48 -12.82
C THR A 209 -6.22 5.35 -14.01
N ASN A 210 -6.73 6.57 -14.14
CA ASN A 210 -6.38 7.49 -15.21
C ASN A 210 -5.03 8.23 -14.97
N ALA A 211 -4.62 8.53 -13.73
CA ALA A 211 -3.32 9.11 -13.43
C ALA A 211 -2.19 8.07 -13.52
N ILE A 212 -2.47 6.84 -13.12
CA ILE A 212 -1.60 5.68 -13.30
C ILE A 212 -1.37 5.41 -14.80
N PHE A 213 -2.38 5.70 -15.64
CA PHE A 213 -2.34 5.41 -17.07
C PHE A 213 -2.20 6.66 -17.95
N SER A 214 -1.94 7.86 -17.39
CA SER A 214 -1.97 9.11 -18.18
C SER A 214 -0.89 9.20 -19.25
N ASP A 215 0.28 8.62 -19.06
CA ASP A 215 1.36 8.58 -20.04
C ASP A 215 1.25 7.35 -20.99
N ASP A 216 0.59 6.27 -20.51
CA ASP A 216 0.30 5.05 -21.29
C ASP A 216 -1.19 4.95 -21.72
N ILE A 217 -1.99 6.00 -21.50
CA ILE A 217 -3.45 5.96 -21.80
C ILE A 217 -3.72 5.58 -23.25
N ASP A 218 -2.92 6.06 -24.17
CA ASP A 218 -3.13 5.75 -25.58
C ASP A 218 -2.78 4.28 -25.86
N ASP A 219 -1.73 3.75 -25.26
CA ASP A 219 -1.38 2.33 -25.37
C ASP A 219 -2.43 1.42 -24.71
N GLU A 220 -2.92 1.75 -23.53
CA GLU A 220 -3.99 0.99 -22.85
C GLU A 220 -5.30 1.01 -23.66
N LYS A 221 -5.66 2.16 -24.24
CA LYS A 221 -6.81 2.28 -25.13
C LYS A 221 -6.65 1.48 -26.42
N GLU A 222 -5.45 1.47 -27.01
CA GLU A 222 -5.16 0.67 -28.19
C GLU A 222 -5.18 -0.82 -27.87
N ILE A 223 -4.61 -1.23 -26.75
CA ILE A 223 -4.68 -2.61 -26.24
C ILE A 223 -6.14 -3.01 -26.06
N TYR A 224 -6.94 -2.20 -25.37
CA TYR A 224 -8.36 -2.48 -25.17
C TYR A 224 -9.12 -2.61 -26.50
N LYS A 225 -8.92 -1.67 -27.44
CA LYS A 225 -9.54 -1.73 -28.78
C LYS A 225 -9.18 -3.02 -29.51
N THR A 226 -7.91 -3.43 -29.44
CA THR A 226 -7.45 -4.67 -30.07
C THR A 226 -8.06 -5.91 -29.41
N ILE A 227 -8.19 -5.92 -28.07
CA ILE A 227 -8.82 -7.04 -27.35
C ILE A 227 -10.29 -7.20 -27.77
N VAL A 228 -11.04 -6.12 -27.87
CA VAL A 228 -12.48 -6.19 -28.17
C VAL A 228 -12.78 -6.34 -29.64
N ASP A 229 -11.81 -6.22 -30.52
CA ASP A 229 -12.00 -6.39 -31.98
C ASP A 229 -12.31 -7.87 -32.31
N PRO A 230 -13.53 -8.17 -32.78
CA PRO A 230 -13.93 -9.56 -33.05
C PRO A 230 -13.17 -10.23 -34.21
N THR A 231 -12.45 -9.47 -35.01
CA THR A 231 -11.67 -9.99 -36.14
C THR A 231 -10.30 -10.56 -35.74
N GLN A 232 -9.81 -10.20 -34.54
CA GLN A 232 -8.52 -10.64 -34.05
C GLN A 232 -8.62 -11.99 -33.36
N SER A 233 -7.65 -12.89 -33.60
CA SER A 233 -7.49 -14.12 -32.82
C SER A 233 -6.88 -13.80 -31.44
N LEU A 234 -7.01 -14.73 -30.48
CA LEU A 234 -6.35 -14.57 -29.17
C LEU A 234 -4.83 -14.39 -29.32
N CYS A 235 -4.20 -15.16 -30.21
CA CYS A 235 -2.76 -15.04 -30.46
C CYS A 235 -2.38 -13.68 -31.02
N GLN A 236 -3.17 -13.13 -31.96
CA GLN A 236 -2.94 -11.79 -32.51
C GLN A 236 -3.05 -10.69 -31.44
N ILE A 237 -4.07 -10.80 -30.57
CA ILE A 237 -4.23 -9.90 -29.42
C ILE A 237 -3.00 -9.98 -28.49
N LEU A 238 -2.57 -11.19 -28.13
CA LEU A 238 -1.42 -11.38 -27.24
C LEU A 238 -0.13 -10.85 -27.88
N MET A 239 0.09 -11.07 -29.19
CA MET A 239 1.24 -10.52 -29.89
C MET A 239 1.25 -8.99 -29.87
N PHE A 240 0.09 -8.37 -30.12
CA PHE A 240 -0.03 -6.92 -30.04
C PHE A 240 0.31 -6.40 -28.63
N ILE A 241 -0.23 -7.02 -27.58
CA ILE A 241 0.08 -6.67 -26.20
C ILE A 241 1.58 -6.84 -25.91
N MET A 242 2.18 -7.94 -26.34
CA MET A 242 3.60 -8.23 -26.14
C MET A 242 4.48 -7.17 -26.82
N ASP A 243 4.13 -6.75 -28.05
CA ASP A 243 4.83 -5.70 -28.77
C ASP A 243 4.75 -4.37 -28.03
N LYS A 244 3.55 -3.94 -27.63
CA LYS A 244 3.32 -2.73 -26.83
C LYS A 244 4.08 -2.72 -25.50
N ARG A 245 4.28 -3.87 -24.88
CA ARG A 245 5.04 -4.04 -23.64
C ARG A 245 6.53 -4.28 -23.85
N GLY A 246 7.01 -4.20 -25.12
CA GLY A 246 8.42 -4.43 -25.45
C GLY A 246 8.89 -5.86 -25.20
N CYS A 247 7.98 -6.84 -25.30
CA CYS A 247 8.26 -8.27 -25.17
C CYS A 247 8.41 -8.91 -26.55
N ASP A 248 9.43 -8.52 -27.28
CA ASP A 248 9.67 -8.80 -28.69
C ASP A 248 10.48 -10.07 -28.97
N THR A 249 10.96 -10.76 -27.93
CA THR A 249 11.78 -11.97 -28.05
C THR A 249 11.28 -13.09 -27.13
N SER A 250 11.56 -14.35 -27.53
CA SER A 250 11.23 -15.51 -26.71
C SER A 250 11.94 -15.52 -25.36
N ALA A 251 13.13 -14.92 -25.26
CA ALA A 251 13.87 -14.79 -24.01
C ALA A 251 13.19 -13.83 -23.05
N LYS A 252 12.79 -12.64 -23.52
CA LYS A 252 12.01 -11.68 -22.71
C LYS A 252 10.66 -12.27 -22.29
N PHE A 253 10.00 -13.00 -23.20
CA PHE A 253 8.74 -13.67 -22.91
C PHE A 253 8.89 -14.70 -21.80
N ASN A 254 9.85 -15.62 -21.92
CA ASN A 254 10.14 -16.62 -20.88
C ASN A 254 10.46 -15.95 -19.55
N HIS A 255 11.33 -14.93 -19.56
CA HIS A 255 11.72 -14.21 -18.37
C HIS A 255 10.51 -13.55 -17.65
N ARG A 256 9.56 -12.98 -18.40
CA ARG A 256 8.40 -12.28 -17.82
C ARG A 256 7.26 -13.18 -17.41
N THR A 257 7.11 -14.35 -18.05
CA THR A 257 5.94 -15.22 -17.89
C THR A 257 6.23 -16.55 -17.22
N LEU A 258 7.50 -16.93 -17.08
CA LEU A 258 7.95 -18.26 -16.67
C LEU A 258 7.36 -19.40 -17.55
N LEU A 259 6.98 -19.07 -18.78
CA LEU A 259 6.51 -20.06 -19.75
C LEU A 259 7.64 -20.48 -20.68
N HIS A 260 7.66 -21.76 -21.05
CA HIS A 260 8.66 -22.28 -21.98
C HIS A 260 8.68 -21.46 -23.29
N LYS A 261 9.88 -21.20 -23.82
CA LYS A 261 10.11 -20.38 -25.03
C LYS A 261 9.27 -20.77 -26.25
N ASN A 262 8.85 -22.02 -26.36
CA ASN A 262 8.01 -22.50 -27.47
C ASN A 262 6.65 -21.80 -27.51
N TYR A 263 6.08 -21.39 -26.35
CA TYR A 263 4.83 -20.66 -26.30
C TYR A 263 4.90 -19.33 -27.09
N TYR A 264 6.04 -18.64 -27.04
CA TYR A 264 6.24 -17.44 -27.85
C TYR A 264 6.12 -17.71 -29.34
N GLY A 265 6.76 -18.79 -29.82
CA GLY A 265 6.68 -19.20 -31.22
C GLY A 265 5.27 -19.64 -31.64
N ASP A 266 4.58 -20.36 -30.76
CA ASP A 266 3.20 -20.82 -31.02
C ASP A 266 2.23 -19.62 -31.11
N ILE A 267 2.34 -18.63 -30.21
CA ILE A 267 1.55 -17.40 -30.24
C ILE A 267 1.86 -16.60 -31.50
N LYS A 268 3.16 -16.38 -31.81
CA LYS A 268 3.59 -15.66 -33.00
C LYS A 268 3.07 -16.23 -34.31
N ASN A 269 2.92 -17.57 -34.37
CA ASN A 269 2.46 -18.28 -35.56
C ASN A 269 0.95 -18.57 -35.54
N ASP A 270 0.20 -17.97 -34.63
CA ASP A 270 -1.27 -18.13 -34.45
C ASP A 270 -1.71 -19.61 -34.29
N LYS A 271 -0.87 -20.39 -33.57
CA LYS A 271 -1.08 -21.84 -33.41
C LYS A 271 -1.72 -22.24 -32.08
N LYS A 272 -1.87 -21.31 -31.14
CA LYS A 272 -2.29 -21.65 -29.76
C LYS A 272 -3.38 -20.73 -29.22
N ASN A 273 -4.54 -20.79 -29.87
CA ASN A 273 -5.72 -20.01 -29.43
C ASN A 273 -6.46 -20.68 -28.24
N ASP A 274 -6.18 -21.97 -27.95
CA ASP A 274 -6.69 -22.67 -26.77
C ASP A 274 -5.59 -22.78 -25.71
N MET A 275 -5.59 -21.83 -24.76
CA MET A 275 -4.64 -21.78 -23.67
C MET A 275 -5.33 -22.12 -22.35
N LYS A 276 -4.64 -22.92 -21.50
CA LYS A 276 -5.11 -23.15 -20.14
C LYS A 276 -5.11 -21.85 -19.34
N THR A 277 -6.05 -21.73 -18.42
CA THR A 277 -6.22 -20.57 -17.51
C THR A 277 -4.91 -20.10 -16.92
N LYS A 278 -4.12 -21.00 -16.33
CA LYS A 278 -2.84 -20.70 -15.68
C LYS A 278 -1.81 -20.13 -16.68
N THR A 279 -1.76 -20.66 -17.90
CA THR A 279 -0.89 -20.15 -18.96
C THR A 279 -1.27 -18.74 -19.39
N LEU A 280 -2.56 -18.52 -19.62
CA LEU A 280 -3.08 -17.20 -20.02
C LEU A 280 -2.86 -16.16 -18.90
N MET A 281 -3.10 -16.55 -17.64
CA MET A 281 -2.83 -15.68 -16.50
C MET A 281 -1.34 -15.33 -16.38
N ALA A 282 -0.43 -16.30 -16.58
CA ALA A 282 1.01 -16.04 -16.58
C ALA A 282 1.41 -14.98 -17.64
N ILE A 283 0.76 -15.02 -18.81
CA ILE A 283 0.98 -14.01 -19.86
C ILE A 283 0.44 -12.65 -19.39
N CYS A 284 -0.78 -12.61 -18.89
CA CYS A 284 -1.39 -11.34 -18.42
C CYS A 284 -0.54 -10.67 -17.33
N VAL A 285 -0.09 -11.42 -16.32
CA VAL A 285 0.80 -10.93 -15.27
C VAL A 285 2.16 -10.51 -15.84
N GLY A 286 2.77 -11.34 -16.69
CA GLY A 286 4.06 -11.05 -17.30
C GLY A 286 4.04 -9.82 -18.22
N MET A 287 2.89 -9.53 -18.82
CA MET A 287 2.66 -8.33 -19.63
C MET A 287 2.12 -7.16 -18.80
N LYS A 288 2.03 -7.30 -17.47
CA LYS A 288 1.60 -6.26 -16.54
C LYS A 288 0.24 -5.65 -16.89
N LEU A 289 -0.69 -6.50 -17.31
CA LEU A 289 -2.07 -6.10 -17.56
C LEU A 289 -2.77 -5.85 -16.23
N ASN A 290 -3.60 -4.82 -16.18
CA ASN A 290 -4.49 -4.61 -15.05
C ASN A 290 -5.62 -5.65 -15.02
N SER A 291 -6.38 -5.71 -13.92
CA SER A 291 -7.46 -6.69 -13.73
C SER A 291 -8.53 -6.58 -14.83
N ARG A 292 -8.86 -5.37 -15.29
CA ARG A 292 -9.87 -5.12 -16.34
C ARG A 292 -9.43 -5.67 -17.70
N LEU A 293 -8.21 -5.33 -18.14
CA LEU A 293 -7.70 -5.84 -19.43
C LEU A 293 -7.53 -7.35 -19.38
N THR A 294 -7.08 -7.90 -18.23
CA THR A 294 -6.99 -9.34 -18.04
C THR A 294 -8.35 -10.02 -18.21
N GLN A 295 -9.42 -9.48 -17.61
CA GLN A 295 -10.77 -10.01 -17.79
C GLN A 295 -11.20 -9.99 -19.27
N GLU A 296 -10.93 -8.90 -19.99
CA GLU A 296 -11.26 -8.80 -21.42
C GLU A 296 -10.47 -9.82 -22.26
N VAL A 297 -9.17 -10.03 -21.98
CA VAL A 297 -8.37 -11.10 -22.64
C VAL A 297 -8.98 -12.47 -22.39
N PHE A 298 -9.41 -12.76 -21.15
CA PHE A 298 -10.04 -14.03 -20.82
C PHE A 298 -11.39 -14.23 -21.55
N LYS A 299 -12.17 -13.18 -21.80
CA LYS A 299 -13.40 -13.28 -22.61
C LYS A 299 -13.12 -13.71 -24.06
N ARG A 300 -11.91 -13.48 -24.55
CA ARG A 300 -11.45 -13.91 -25.88
C ARG A 300 -10.94 -15.36 -25.91
N SER A 301 -10.77 -15.99 -24.76
CA SER A 301 -10.35 -17.37 -24.61
C SER A 301 -11.55 -18.29 -24.35
N VAL A 302 -11.31 -19.59 -24.41
CA VAL A 302 -12.31 -20.60 -23.99
C VAL A 302 -12.50 -20.67 -22.48
N ASN A 303 -11.68 -19.94 -21.71
CA ASN A 303 -11.72 -19.95 -20.26
C ASN A 303 -12.73 -18.95 -19.74
N ASN A 304 -13.47 -19.34 -18.71
CA ASN A 304 -14.41 -18.44 -18.03
C ASN A 304 -13.73 -17.79 -16.81
N TYR A 305 -13.54 -16.47 -16.86
CA TYR A 305 -12.96 -15.69 -15.75
C TYR A 305 -14.03 -15.34 -14.71
N GLN A 306 -14.00 -16.04 -13.60
CA GLN A 306 -14.97 -15.86 -12.51
C GLN A 306 -14.37 -15.01 -11.37
N VAL A 307 -14.48 -13.70 -11.46
CA VAL A 307 -13.86 -12.70 -10.56
C VAL A 307 -14.04 -12.98 -9.07
N TYR A 308 -15.15 -13.61 -8.69
CA TYR A 308 -15.49 -13.87 -7.28
C TYR A 308 -15.15 -15.29 -6.79
N VAL A 309 -14.49 -16.09 -7.62
CA VAL A 309 -14.16 -17.49 -7.31
C VAL A 309 -12.66 -17.69 -7.46
N ASP A 310 -12.02 -18.34 -6.48
CA ASP A 310 -10.60 -18.68 -6.60
C ASP A 310 -10.37 -19.70 -7.73
N PRO A 311 -9.24 -19.58 -8.41
CA PRO A 311 -8.09 -18.71 -8.14
C PRO A 311 -8.24 -17.26 -8.66
N TYR A 312 -9.27 -16.95 -9.44
CA TYR A 312 -9.42 -15.64 -10.10
C TYR A 312 -9.64 -14.49 -9.11
N ALA A 313 -10.40 -14.73 -8.02
CA ALA A 313 -10.62 -13.74 -6.98
C ALA A 313 -9.30 -13.28 -6.36
N THR A 314 -8.42 -14.21 -6.08
CA THR A 314 -7.07 -13.90 -5.54
C THR A 314 -6.21 -13.20 -6.57
N TYR A 315 -6.19 -13.64 -7.84
CA TYR A 315 -5.45 -12.97 -8.91
C TYR A 315 -5.89 -11.53 -9.09
N THR A 316 -7.21 -11.30 -9.18
CA THR A 316 -7.80 -9.96 -9.30
C THR A 316 -7.37 -9.07 -8.13
N ARG A 317 -7.50 -9.57 -6.90
CA ARG A 317 -7.13 -8.81 -5.70
C ARG A 317 -5.65 -8.42 -5.69
N ILE A 318 -4.75 -9.31 -6.06
CA ILE A 318 -3.31 -8.99 -6.14
C ILE A 318 -3.07 -7.90 -7.20
N MET A 319 -3.67 -8.04 -8.40
CA MET A 319 -3.51 -7.07 -9.48
C MET A 319 -4.04 -5.68 -9.13
N GLU A 320 -5.11 -5.59 -8.34
CA GLU A 320 -5.73 -4.32 -7.94
C GLU A 320 -4.99 -3.64 -6.79
N THR A 321 -4.46 -4.42 -5.87
CA THR A 321 -3.76 -3.88 -4.70
C THR A 321 -2.29 -3.61 -4.93
N LEU A 322 -1.64 -4.45 -5.72
CA LEU A 322 -0.23 -4.39 -6.06
C LEU A 322 -0.07 -4.49 -7.58
N PRO A 323 -0.43 -3.43 -8.31
CA PRO A 323 -0.38 -3.45 -9.77
C PRO A 323 1.06 -3.59 -10.27
N SER A 324 1.21 -4.16 -11.46
CA SER A 324 2.48 -4.29 -12.20
C SER A 324 3.54 -5.18 -11.55
N LEU A 325 3.16 -6.08 -10.62
CA LEU A 325 4.13 -6.99 -10.02
C LEU A 325 4.84 -7.86 -11.08
N PRO A 326 6.16 -8.09 -10.92
CA PRO A 326 6.84 -9.17 -11.60
C PRO A 326 6.21 -10.52 -11.28
N ILE A 327 6.30 -11.47 -12.21
CA ILE A 327 5.69 -12.80 -12.02
C ILE A 327 6.28 -13.55 -10.82
N ASP A 328 7.55 -13.33 -10.50
CA ASP A 328 8.21 -13.95 -9.36
C ASP A 328 7.57 -13.49 -8.04
N ASP A 329 7.39 -12.18 -7.86
CA ASP A 329 6.74 -11.62 -6.68
C ASP A 329 5.27 -12.04 -6.58
N PHE A 330 4.58 -12.08 -7.73
CA PHE A 330 3.20 -12.57 -7.81
C PHE A 330 3.10 -14.03 -7.35
N ASN A 331 4.02 -14.86 -7.81
CA ASN A 331 4.12 -16.29 -7.44
C ASN A 331 4.49 -16.49 -5.98
N GLU A 332 5.32 -15.62 -5.40
CA GLU A 332 5.63 -15.68 -3.98
C GLU A 332 4.38 -15.45 -3.12
N ILE A 333 3.54 -14.47 -3.49
CA ILE A 333 2.26 -14.24 -2.82
C ILE A 333 1.34 -15.46 -2.96
N LEU A 334 1.23 -16.05 -4.17
CA LEU A 334 0.41 -17.24 -4.40
C LEU A 334 0.89 -18.42 -3.54
N SER A 335 2.19 -18.67 -3.51
CA SER A 335 2.80 -19.74 -2.74
C SER A 335 2.50 -19.62 -1.25
N ARG A 336 2.60 -18.42 -0.68
CA ARG A 336 2.25 -18.16 0.73
C ARG A 336 0.77 -18.38 1.05
N LYS A 337 -0.09 -18.25 0.05
CA LYS A 337 -1.52 -18.57 0.16
C LYS A 337 -1.82 -20.07 -0.07
N GLY A 338 -0.80 -20.89 -0.30
CA GLY A 338 -0.98 -22.31 -0.62
C GLY A 338 -1.58 -22.55 -2.01
N MET A 339 -1.49 -21.57 -2.91
CA MET A 339 -2.01 -21.66 -4.28
C MET A 339 -0.91 -22.07 -5.26
N GLU A 340 -1.31 -22.68 -6.38
CA GLU A 340 -0.37 -22.99 -7.45
C GLU A 340 0.22 -21.73 -8.07
N THR A 341 1.54 -21.74 -8.27
CA THR A 341 2.28 -20.67 -8.96
C THR A 341 2.00 -20.66 -10.44
N LEU A 342 2.13 -19.49 -11.08
CA LEU A 342 1.98 -19.29 -12.52
C LEU A 342 3.27 -19.70 -13.25
N GLY A 343 3.12 -20.01 -14.55
CA GLY A 343 4.24 -20.43 -15.38
C GLY A 343 4.41 -21.95 -15.40
N THR A 344 5.40 -22.42 -16.13
CA THR A 344 5.76 -23.85 -16.29
C THR A 344 7.22 -24.13 -15.95
N GLU A 345 8.03 -23.10 -15.83
CA GLU A 345 9.45 -23.18 -15.47
C GLU A 345 9.65 -22.54 -14.11
N MET A 346 10.37 -23.24 -13.21
CA MET A 346 10.89 -22.64 -12.00
C MET A 346 12.23 -22.01 -12.34
N ARG A 347 12.49 -20.79 -11.85
CA ARG A 347 13.87 -20.31 -11.78
C ARG A 347 14.53 -21.01 -10.62
N ASP A 348 15.72 -21.54 -10.82
CA ASP A 348 16.56 -21.91 -9.70
C ASP A 348 16.87 -20.65 -8.91
N PRO A 349 16.81 -20.69 -7.56
CA PRO A 349 16.98 -19.54 -6.68
C PRO A 349 18.36 -18.90 -6.79
#